data_bf660218449cb3eeebcc8110bd0ebc3f
#
_entry.id   bf660218449cb3eeebcc8110bd0ebc3f
#
_cell.length_a   1.000
_cell.length_b   1.000
_cell.length_c   1.000
_cell.angle_alpha   90.00
_cell.angle_beta   90.00
_cell.angle_gamma   90.00
#
_symmetry.space_group_name_H-M   'P 1'
#
loop_
_entity.id
_entity.type
_entity.pdbx_description
1 polymer ?
#
loop_
_entity_poly.entity_id
_entity_poly.type
_entity_poly.pdbx_seq_one_letter_code
_entity_poly.pdbx_strand_id
1 'polypeptide(L)'
;MSVCYNVFGIVDRQGGIFMKNRILVVDDEKEIADLVEIYLVSEKFDVIKCYDGDTALDAIEHEKIDLAILDIMLPGISGLELCRRIRKKENYPVIMLTAKDSEVDKVTGLTIGADDYVTKPFLPLELVARVKAQLRRYERYGARAEQPAENMSFAGNMTENAIANGSYDAANGTCASNHAETEADDTILCRGILLKKRAHECYLDGDEISLTPTEFTILQALCETKGRVLSAEELFHIIWKDEYYSKSNNTITVHIRHLREKLKDTGERPKYIKTVWGVGYKIEG
;
A
#
# COMPACT_ATOMS: atom_id res chain seq x y z
N MET A 1 2.77 23.40 -30.82
CA MET A 1 3.96 23.77 -30.03
C MET A 1 4.26 22.62 -29.10
N SER A 2 5.31 21.84 -29.43
CA SER A 2 5.72 20.67 -28.65
C SER A 2 6.34 21.14 -27.34
N VAL A 3 5.74 20.77 -26.23
CA VAL A 3 6.35 20.93 -24.91
C VAL A 3 7.21 19.70 -24.67
N CYS A 4 8.52 19.87 -24.78
CA CYS A 4 9.48 18.84 -24.39
C CYS A 4 9.47 18.72 -22.86
N TYR A 5 8.90 17.66 -22.33
CA TYR A 5 9.05 17.32 -20.92
C TYR A 5 10.47 16.79 -20.68
N ASN A 6 11.24 17.53 -19.92
CA ASN A 6 12.58 17.12 -19.47
C ASN A 6 12.43 15.97 -18.44
N VAL A 7 12.85 14.79 -18.83
CA VAL A 7 13.02 13.62 -17.97
C VAL A 7 14.34 13.76 -17.19
N PHE A 8 14.43 14.77 -16.30
CA PHE A 8 15.60 14.89 -15.42
C PHE A 8 15.12 14.90 -13.97
N GLY A 9 15.38 13.76 -13.27
CA GLY A 9 15.32 13.69 -11.83
C GLY A 9 16.23 14.76 -11.21
N ILE A 10 15.85 15.27 -10.04
CA ILE A 10 16.69 16.19 -9.27
C ILE A 10 17.87 15.38 -8.73
N VAL A 11 19.08 15.75 -9.17
CA VAL A 11 20.33 15.19 -8.65
C VAL A 11 20.62 15.90 -7.32
N ASP A 12 20.73 15.15 -6.23
CA ASP A 12 21.15 15.68 -4.95
C ASP A 12 22.65 16.01 -4.96
N ARG A 13 23.15 16.64 -3.87
CA ARG A 13 24.57 16.96 -3.72
C ARG A 13 25.48 15.71 -3.62
N GLN A 14 24.91 14.51 -3.62
CA GLN A 14 25.63 13.22 -3.54
C GLN A 14 25.49 12.41 -4.83
N GLY A 15 24.87 12.96 -5.89
CA GLY A 15 24.75 12.32 -7.20
C GLY A 15 23.61 11.30 -7.33
N GLY A 16 22.69 11.22 -6.37
CA GLY A 16 21.52 10.34 -6.43
C GLY A 16 20.41 10.96 -7.30
N ILE A 17 19.90 10.20 -8.27
CA ILE A 17 18.71 10.59 -9.05
C ILE A 17 17.49 10.21 -8.22
N PHE A 18 16.87 11.21 -7.54
CA PHE A 18 15.56 11.00 -6.94
C PHE A 18 14.49 11.17 -8.00
N MET A 19 13.83 10.07 -8.37
CA MET A 19 12.59 10.14 -9.14
C MET A 19 11.51 10.72 -8.24
N LYS A 20 10.92 11.84 -8.66
CA LYS A 20 9.78 12.41 -7.96
C LYS A 20 8.57 11.50 -8.15
N ASN A 21 7.86 11.19 -7.08
CA ASN A 21 6.59 10.49 -7.19
C ASN A 21 5.60 11.36 -7.94
N ARG A 22 4.95 10.75 -8.94
CA ARG A 22 3.99 11.41 -9.80
C ARG A 22 2.57 11.13 -9.33
N ILE A 23 1.83 12.20 -9.05
CA ILE A 23 0.47 12.13 -8.50
C ILE A 23 -0.51 12.65 -9.53
N LEU A 24 -1.50 11.81 -9.88
CA LEU A 24 -2.64 12.21 -10.68
C LEU A 24 -3.70 12.85 -9.78
N VAL A 25 -4.14 14.06 -10.10
CA VAL A 25 -5.23 14.77 -9.42
C VAL A 25 -6.36 15.01 -10.42
N VAL A 26 -7.54 14.48 -10.13
CA VAL A 26 -8.73 14.57 -10.97
C VAL A 26 -9.87 15.18 -10.18
N ASP A 27 -10.27 16.39 -10.56
CA ASP A 27 -11.37 17.14 -9.93
C ASP A 27 -11.93 18.14 -10.96
N ASP A 28 -13.23 18.21 -11.17
CA ASP A 28 -13.85 19.13 -12.12
C ASP A 28 -13.88 20.56 -11.59
N GLU A 29 -13.75 20.74 -10.27
CA GLU A 29 -13.54 22.03 -9.62
C GLU A 29 -12.05 22.43 -9.73
N LYS A 30 -11.74 23.29 -10.71
CA LYS A 30 -10.35 23.74 -10.99
C LYS A 30 -9.66 24.33 -9.77
N GLU A 31 -10.39 25.09 -8.96
CA GLU A 31 -9.91 25.72 -7.75
C GLU A 31 -9.41 24.68 -6.72
N ILE A 32 -10.09 23.53 -6.63
CA ILE A 32 -9.69 22.42 -5.75
C ILE A 32 -8.45 21.73 -6.32
N ALA A 33 -8.46 21.39 -7.61
CA ALA A 33 -7.32 20.76 -8.27
C ALA A 33 -6.05 21.64 -8.17
N ASP A 34 -6.18 22.97 -8.40
CA ASP A 34 -5.08 23.93 -8.30
C ASP A 34 -4.57 24.08 -6.86
N LEU A 35 -5.47 24.10 -5.88
CA LEU A 35 -5.11 24.13 -4.46
C LEU A 35 -4.32 22.88 -4.09
N VAL A 36 -4.80 21.71 -4.46
CA VAL A 36 -4.12 20.43 -4.19
C VAL A 36 -2.74 20.39 -4.84
N GLU A 37 -2.62 20.83 -6.11
CA GLU A 37 -1.34 20.92 -6.80
C GLU A 37 -0.34 21.79 -6.04
N ILE A 38 -0.73 23.01 -5.61
CA ILE A 38 0.17 23.93 -4.90
C ILE A 38 0.79 23.24 -3.67
N TYR A 39 -0.02 22.54 -2.87
CA TYR A 39 0.48 21.85 -1.69
C TYR A 39 1.33 20.63 -2.02
N LEU A 40 0.98 19.84 -3.04
CA LEU A 40 1.77 18.68 -3.45
C LEU A 40 3.11 19.09 -4.07
N VAL A 41 3.14 20.13 -4.90
CA VAL A 41 4.38 20.66 -5.50
C VAL A 41 5.30 21.22 -4.42
N SER A 42 4.76 21.88 -3.37
CA SER A 42 5.56 22.37 -2.24
C SER A 42 6.29 21.23 -1.50
N GLU A 43 5.73 20.03 -1.54
CA GLU A 43 6.30 18.78 -0.99
C GLU A 43 7.14 17.99 -2.01
N LYS A 44 7.43 18.61 -3.15
CA LYS A 44 8.30 18.08 -4.23
C LYS A 44 7.71 16.92 -5.01
N PHE A 45 6.40 16.74 -5.01
CA PHE A 45 5.72 15.79 -5.90
C PHE A 45 5.62 16.34 -7.32
N ASP A 46 5.57 15.47 -8.32
CA ASP A 46 5.18 15.79 -9.69
C ASP A 46 3.66 15.58 -9.82
N VAL A 47 2.93 16.54 -10.43
CA VAL A 47 1.46 16.52 -10.44
C VAL A 47 0.93 16.58 -11.86
N ILE A 48 0.08 15.62 -12.20
CA ILE A 48 -0.73 15.63 -13.42
C ILE A 48 -2.15 16.03 -13.01
N LYS A 49 -2.68 17.12 -13.58
CA LYS A 49 -4.07 17.54 -13.34
C LYS A 49 -4.97 17.18 -14.51
N CYS A 50 -6.14 16.63 -14.20
CA CYS A 50 -7.23 16.42 -15.12
C CYS A 50 -8.52 16.98 -14.51
N TYR A 51 -9.41 17.51 -15.37
CA TYR A 51 -10.65 18.13 -14.93
C TYR A 51 -11.90 17.36 -15.35
N ASP A 52 -11.72 16.20 -15.97
CA ASP A 52 -12.76 15.28 -16.41
C ASP A 52 -12.24 13.85 -16.48
N GLY A 53 -13.18 12.92 -16.56
CA GLY A 53 -12.83 11.49 -16.54
C GLY A 53 -12.17 10.99 -17.83
N ASP A 54 -12.39 11.63 -18.98
CA ASP A 54 -11.82 11.16 -20.25
C ASP A 54 -10.34 11.53 -20.34
N THR A 55 -9.96 12.75 -19.98
CA THR A 55 -8.55 13.18 -19.89
C THR A 55 -7.79 12.40 -18.79
N ALA A 56 -8.47 12.10 -17.68
CA ALA A 56 -7.89 11.29 -16.62
C ALA A 56 -7.62 9.85 -17.10
N LEU A 57 -8.52 9.27 -17.90
CA LEU A 57 -8.32 7.94 -18.46
C LEU A 57 -7.13 7.88 -19.39
N ASP A 58 -6.96 8.90 -20.26
CA ASP A 58 -5.80 9.01 -21.14
C ASP A 58 -4.50 9.09 -20.34
N ALA A 59 -4.48 9.88 -19.27
CA ALA A 59 -3.32 9.96 -18.37
C ALA A 59 -3.01 8.60 -17.69
N ILE A 60 -4.05 7.89 -17.22
CA ILE A 60 -3.88 6.55 -16.60
C ILE A 60 -3.30 5.52 -17.58
N GLU A 61 -3.60 5.65 -18.88
CA GLU A 61 -3.14 4.70 -19.90
C GLU A 61 -1.73 4.99 -20.41
N HIS A 62 -1.29 6.26 -20.39
CA HIS A 62 -0.05 6.67 -21.07
C HIS A 62 1.03 7.23 -20.12
N GLU A 63 0.68 7.58 -18.88
CA GLU A 63 1.62 8.17 -17.93
C GLU A 63 1.96 7.20 -16.80
N LYS A 64 3.18 7.30 -16.28
CA LYS A 64 3.56 6.58 -15.05
C LYS A 64 2.99 7.34 -13.86
N ILE A 65 2.12 6.71 -13.10
CA ILE A 65 1.47 7.28 -11.92
C ILE A 65 1.85 6.45 -10.69
N ASP A 66 2.20 7.13 -9.61
CA ASP A 66 2.56 6.49 -8.34
C ASP A 66 1.43 6.59 -7.29
N LEU A 67 0.49 7.53 -7.47
CA LEU A 67 -0.72 7.68 -6.66
C LEU A 67 -1.77 8.49 -7.44
N ALA A 68 -3.06 8.15 -7.28
CA ALA A 68 -4.15 8.94 -7.83
C ALA A 68 -5.04 9.52 -6.73
N ILE A 69 -5.47 10.77 -6.91
CA ILE A 69 -6.49 11.47 -6.13
C ILE A 69 -7.66 11.73 -7.07
N LEU A 70 -8.82 11.14 -6.82
CA LEU A 70 -9.95 11.15 -7.73
C LEU A 70 -11.19 11.71 -7.04
N ASP A 71 -11.81 12.72 -7.61
CA ASP A 71 -13.17 13.08 -7.22
C ASP A 71 -14.15 12.00 -7.69
N ILE A 72 -15.11 11.66 -6.84
CA ILE A 72 -16.18 10.72 -7.18
C ILE A 72 -17.08 11.28 -8.27
N MET A 73 -17.43 12.56 -8.15
CA MET A 73 -18.45 13.23 -8.95
C MET A 73 -17.83 13.96 -10.14
N LEU A 74 -17.29 13.23 -11.10
CA LEU A 74 -16.74 13.80 -12.33
C LEU A 74 -17.76 13.77 -13.47
N PRO A 75 -17.73 14.75 -14.39
CA PRO A 75 -18.50 14.69 -15.61
C PRO A 75 -17.99 13.57 -16.55
N GLY A 76 -18.89 12.86 -17.19
CA GLY A 76 -18.55 11.75 -18.09
C GLY A 76 -18.19 10.48 -17.33
N ILE A 77 -16.92 10.10 -17.32
CA ILE A 77 -16.43 8.94 -16.58
C ILE A 77 -16.24 9.31 -15.10
N SER A 78 -17.01 8.69 -14.21
CA SER A 78 -16.91 8.97 -12.77
C SER A 78 -15.59 8.50 -12.17
N GLY A 79 -15.14 9.12 -11.06
CA GLY A 79 -13.94 8.70 -10.33
C GLY A 79 -14.00 7.25 -9.85
N LEU A 80 -15.19 6.74 -9.56
CA LEU A 80 -15.38 5.33 -9.21
C LEU A 80 -15.04 4.40 -10.38
N GLU A 81 -15.46 4.75 -11.60
CA GLU A 81 -15.13 3.96 -12.79
C GLU A 81 -13.63 4.06 -13.12
N LEU A 82 -13.01 5.25 -12.95
CA LEU A 82 -11.55 5.40 -13.08
C LEU A 82 -10.82 4.50 -12.08
N CYS A 83 -11.21 4.50 -10.82
CA CYS A 83 -10.64 3.62 -9.80
C CYS A 83 -10.76 2.13 -10.19
N ARG A 84 -11.94 1.70 -10.68
CA ARG A 84 -12.14 0.34 -11.17
C ARG A 84 -11.21 -0.01 -12.33
N ARG A 85 -10.98 0.91 -13.26
CA ARG A 85 -10.06 0.69 -14.39
C ARG A 85 -8.62 0.61 -13.96
N ILE A 86 -8.20 1.47 -13.01
CA ILE A 86 -6.88 1.39 -12.38
C ILE A 86 -6.69 0.00 -11.77
N ARG A 87 -7.63 -0.48 -10.95
CA ARG A 87 -7.52 -1.78 -10.26
C ARG A 87 -7.49 -3.01 -11.17
N LYS A 88 -7.87 -2.88 -12.44
CA LYS A 88 -7.72 -3.97 -13.42
C LYS A 88 -6.29 -4.17 -13.89
N LYS A 89 -5.45 -3.14 -13.82
CA LYS A 89 -4.09 -3.15 -14.39
C LYS A 89 -3.01 -2.82 -13.35
N GLU A 90 -3.34 -2.00 -12.37
CA GLU A 90 -2.40 -1.35 -11.48
C GLU A 90 -2.83 -1.42 -10.00
N ASN A 91 -1.82 -1.41 -9.12
CA ASN A 91 -2.03 -1.48 -7.67
C ASN A 91 -1.52 -0.24 -6.90
N TYR A 92 -1.14 0.84 -7.62
CA TYR A 92 -0.75 2.06 -6.91
C TYR A 92 -1.90 2.64 -6.08
N PRO A 93 -1.61 3.40 -4.99
CA PRO A 93 -2.63 3.91 -4.10
C PRO A 93 -3.62 4.86 -4.78
N VAL A 94 -4.90 4.75 -4.42
CA VAL A 94 -5.98 5.63 -4.87
C VAL A 94 -6.68 6.26 -3.67
N ILE A 95 -6.71 7.59 -3.61
CA ILE A 95 -7.45 8.38 -2.62
C ILE A 95 -8.69 8.96 -3.31
N MET A 96 -9.88 8.69 -2.76
CA MET A 96 -11.13 9.25 -3.30
C MET A 96 -11.49 10.53 -2.55
N LEU A 97 -11.85 11.58 -3.29
CA LEU A 97 -12.50 12.77 -2.74
C LEU A 97 -14.02 12.61 -2.83
N THR A 98 -14.73 12.92 -1.76
CA THR A 98 -16.20 12.71 -1.70
C THR A 98 -16.90 13.87 -0.99
N ALA A 99 -18.12 14.21 -1.41
CA ALA A 99 -18.96 15.16 -0.69
C ALA A 99 -19.43 14.57 0.65
N LYS A 100 -19.62 15.43 1.65
CA LYS A 100 -19.92 15.05 3.05
C LYS A 100 -21.21 14.25 3.21
N ASP A 101 -22.18 14.42 2.33
CA ASP A 101 -23.56 13.94 2.52
C ASP A 101 -23.89 12.64 1.78
N SER A 102 -22.94 12.06 1.04
CA SER A 102 -23.17 10.84 0.29
C SER A 102 -22.72 9.59 1.05
N GLU A 103 -23.50 9.16 2.06
CA GLU A 103 -23.29 7.81 2.64
C GLU A 103 -23.42 6.70 1.61
N VAL A 104 -24.26 6.89 0.58
CA VAL A 104 -24.44 5.96 -0.53
C VAL A 104 -23.19 5.89 -1.41
N ASP A 105 -22.52 7.02 -1.68
CA ASP A 105 -21.27 7.04 -2.45
C ASP A 105 -20.11 6.45 -1.68
N LYS A 106 -20.07 6.64 -0.36
CA LYS A 106 -19.12 5.94 0.51
C LYS A 106 -19.28 4.41 0.40
N VAL A 107 -20.50 3.91 0.46
CA VAL A 107 -20.78 2.46 0.39
C VAL A 107 -20.50 1.91 -1.01
N THR A 108 -20.82 2.64 -2.08
CA THR A 108 -20.60 2.20 -3.47
C THR A 108 -19.13 2.34 -3.88
N GLY A 109 -18.47 3.44 -3.51
CA GLY A 109 -17.04 3.67 -3.76
C GLY A 109 -16.13 2.65 -3.06
N LEU A 110 -16.59 2.13 -1.96
CA LEU A 110 -15.93 1.17 -1.10
C LEU A 110 -15.82 -0.24 -1.71
N THR A 111 -16.72 -0.60 -2.60
CA THR A 111 -16.69 -1.89 -3.32
C THR A 111 -15.64 -1.87 -4.45
N ILE A 112 -14.99 -0.74 -4.73
CA ILE A 112 -14.17 -0.53 -5.93
C ILE A 112 -12.66 -0.64 -5.67
N GLY A 113 -12.24 -0.65 -4.39
CA GLY A 113 -10.83 -0.87 -4.03
C GLY A 113 -9.98 0.40 -3.90
N ALA A 114 -10.56 1.55 -3.55
CA ALA A 114 -9.79 2.72 -3.14
C ALA A 114 -9.07 2.47 -1.80
N ASP A 115 -7.91 3.09 -1.61
CA ASP A 115 -7.07 2.92 -0.40
C ASP A 115 -7.42 3.89 0.71
N ASP A 116 -7.98 5.05 0.37
CA ASP A 116 -8.42 6.06 1.35
C ASP A 116 -9.54 6.93 0.80
N TYR A 117 -10.25 7.61 1.69
CA TYR A 117 -11.36 8.51 1.39
C TYR A 117 -11.22 9.80 2.18
N VAL A 118 -11.32 10.93 1.50
CA VAL A 118 -11.27 12.26 2.09
C VAL A 118 -12.55 13.01 1.75
N THR A 119 -13.25 13.49 2.77
CA THR A 119 -14.51 14.24 2.59
C THR A 119 -14.26 15.70 2.32
N LYS A 120 -14.90 16.26 1.28
CA LYS A 120 -14.94 17.70 1.03
C LYS A 120 -15.93 18.39 2.03
N PRO A 121 -15.60 19.54 2.63
CA PRO A 121 -14.31 20.23 2.53
C PRO A 121 -13.23 19.57 3.39
N PHE A 122 -12.00 19.55 2.90
CA PHE A 122 -10.84 19.00 3.59
C PHE A 122 -9.76 20.05 3.83
N LEU A 123 -8.87 19.78 4.79
CA LEU A 123 -7.66 20.58 4.97
C LEU A 123 -6.58 20.10 4.00
N PRO A 124 -5.97 20.97 3.18
CA PRO A 124 -4.93 20.54 2.24
C PRO A 124 -3.76 19.82 2.89
N LEU A 125 -3.35 20.21 4.10
CA LEU A 125 -2.30 19.53 4.86
C LEU A 125 -2.70 18.11 5.29
N GLU A 126 -3.98 17.86 5.57
CA GLU A 126 -4.49 16.52 5.85
C GLU A 126 -4.36 15.63 4.62
N LEU A 127 -4.77 16.13 3.45
CA LEU A 127 -4.64 15.38 2.20
C LEU A 127 -3.18 15.04 1.89
N VAL A 128 -2.27 16.01 2.05
CA VAL A 128 -0.82 15.79 1.86
C VAL A 128 -0.27 14.73 2.82
N ALA A 129 -0.66 14.76 4.09
CA ALA A 129 -0.24 13.75 5.06
C ALA A 129 -0.71 12.34 4.64
N ARG A 130 -1.94 12.20 4.15
CA ARG A 130 -2.50 10.94 3.63
C ARG A 130 -1.76 10.46 2.39
N VAL A 131 -1.45 11.36 1.43
CA VAL A 131 -0.64 11.05 0.24
C VAL A 131 0.72 10.50 0.65
N LYS A 132 1.45 11.19 1.55
CA LYS A 132 2.74 10.73 2.05
C LYS A 132 2.65 9.36 2.74
N ALA A 133 1.60 9.13 3.53
CA ALA A 133 1.38 7.85 4.21
C ALA A 133 1.13 6.72 3.22
N GLN A 134 0.35 6.96 2.16
CA GLN A 134 0.05 5.98 1.12
C GLN A 134 1.31 5.64 0.29
N LEU A 135 2.05 6.65 -0.18
CA LEU A 135 3.28 6.46 -0.95
C LEU A 135 4.34 5.72 -0.14
N ARG A 136 4.61 6.14 1.10
CA ARG A 136 5.58 5.47 1.98
C ARG A 136 5.25 3.97 2.17
N ARG A 137 3.97 3.62 2.17
CA ARG A 137 3.50 2.25 2.25
C ARG A 137 3.80 1.52 0.95
N TYR A 138 3.38 2.09 -0.15
CA TYR A 138 3.57 1.53 -1.48
C TYR A 138 5.06 1.32 -1.82
N GLU A 139 5.93 2.29 -1.54
CA GLU A 139 7.38 2.20 -1.77
C GLU A 139 8.05 1.12 -0.92
N ARG A 140 7.65 0.97 0.35
CA ARG A 140 8.16 -0.10 1.20
C ARG A 140 7.87 -1.49 0.65
N TYR A 141 6.82 -1.60 -0.14
CA TYR A 141 6.38 -2.83 -0.75
C TYR A 141 7.01 -3.05 -2.13
N GLY A 142 7.06 -2.01 -2.99
CA GLY A 142 7.64 -2.08 -4.33
C GLY A 142 9.18 -2.23 -4.34
N ALA A 143 9.89 -1.49 -3.49
CA ALA A 143 11.36 -1.54 -3.41
C ALA A 143 11.92 -2.90 -2.92
N ARG A 144 11.08 -3.78 -2.36
CA ARG A 144 11.48 -5.13 -1.93
C ARG A 144 11.21 -6.21 -2.98
N ALA A 145 10.38 -5.93 -3.98
CA ALA A 145 10.10 -6.86 -5.08
C ALA A 145 11.19 -6.83 -6.17
N GLU A 146 11.99 -5.77 -6.25
CA GLU A 146 12.99 -5.57 -7.33
C GLU A 146 14.43 -5.95 -6.95
N GLN A 147 14.72 -6.54 -5.78
CA GLN A 147 16.04 -7.10 -5.52
C GLN A 147 16.08 -8.57 -5.97
N PRO A 148 16.66 -8.87 -7.16
CA PRO A 148 17.03 -10.24 -7.47
C PRO A 148 18.04 -10.68 -6.42
N ALA A 149 17.93 -11.92 -5.96
CA ALA A 149 18.98 -12.56 -5.16
C ALA A 149 20.27 -12.54 -5.97
N GLU A 150 21.09 -11.50 -5.81
CA GLU A 150 22.42 -11.48 -6.41
C GLU A 150 23.22 -12.60 -5.77
N ASN A 151 23.52 -13.59 -6.62
CA ASN A 151 24.48 -14.64 -6.38
C ASN A 151 25.77 -14.05 -5.80
N MET A 152 25.99 -14.22 -4.51
CA MET A 152 27.35 -14.14 -3.96
C MET A 152 28.10 -15.40 -4.43
N SER A 153 28.65 -15.34 -5.65
CA SER A 153 29.68 -16.26 -6.05
C SER A 153 30.95 -15.94 -5.28
N PHE A 154 31.21 -16.72 -4.26
CA PHE A 154 32.50 -16.77 -3.61
C PHE A 154 33.49 -17.42 -4.58
N ALA A 155 34.21 -16.59 -5.34
CA ALA A 155 35.43 -17.04 -6.03
C ALA A 155 36.56 -17.08 -4.99
N GLY A 156 36.77 -18.26 -4.42
CA GLY A 156 37.92 -18.53 -3.57
C GLY A 156 39.19 -18.57 -4.39
N ASN A 157 40.08 -17.62 -4.20
CA ASN A 157 41.50 -17.77 -4.58
C ASN A 157 42.19 -18.59 -3.50
N MET A 158 42.46 -19.85 -3.84
CA MET A 158 43.48 -20.65 -3.15
C MET A 158 44.86 -20.17 -3.56
N THR A 159 45.63 -19.66 -2.61
CA THR A 159 47.08 -19.69 -2.65
C THR A 159 47.57 -20.64 -1.57
N GLU A 160 48.24 -21.71 -2.06
CA GLU A 160 49.03 -22.65 -1.23
C GLU A 160 50.12 -21.91 -0.47
N ASN A 161 50.26 -22.20 0.83
CA ASN A 161 51.55 -22.61 1.39
C ASN A 161 51.50 -22.81 2.93
N ALA A 162 52.24 -23.88 3.29
CA ALA A 162 52.94 -24.16 4.57
C ALA A 162 52.21 -24.89 5.69
N ILE A 163 52.35 -26.16 5.68
CA ILE A 163 52.90 -27.17 6.64
C ILE A 163 53.27 -26.60 8.02
N ALA A 164 52.67 -27.10 9.10
CA ALA A 164 53.29 -27.89 10.19
C ALA A 164 52.48 -27.81 11.51
N ASN A 165 52.30 -29.00 12.06
CA ASN A 165 52.18 -29.38 13.48
C ASN A 165 50.92 -29.12 14.29
N GLY A 166 50.16 -30.18 14.47
CA GLY A 166 50.03 -30.89 15.80
C GLY A 166 48.87 -30.48 16.68
N SER A 167 48.08 -31.44 16.83
CA SER A 167 47.35 -31.98 17.95
C SER A 167 45.82 -31.88 17.93
N TYR A 168 45.24 -33.05 18.11
CA TYR A 168 43.82 -33.40 18.22
C TYR A 168 43.16 -32.73 19.43
N ASP A 169 41.91 -32.26 19.27
CA ASP A 169 40.84 -32.66 20.18
C ASP A 169 39.50 -32.62 19.48
N ALA A 170 38.82 -33.75 19.57
CA ALA A 170 37.48 -33.96 19.06
C ALA A 170 36.48 -33.52 20.14
N ALA A 171 35.56 -32.62 19.78
CA ALA A 171 34.15 -32.67 20.23
C ALA A 171 33.34 -31.48 19.67
N ASN A 172 32.16 -31.84 19.17
CA ASN A 172 31.01 -31.01 18.86
C ASN A 172 31.03 -30.19 17.56
N GLY A 173 30.59 -30.89 16.51
CA GLY A 173 29.94 -30.29 15.39
C GLY A 173 28.65 -29.58 15.75
N THR A 174 28.49 -28.37 15.27
CA THR A 174 27.20 -27.78 14.93
C THR A 174 27.49 -26.58 14.03
N CYS A 175 27.54 -26.83 12.75
CA CYS A 175 27.42 -25.84 11.70
C CYS A 175 26.24 -26.21 10.82
N ALA A 176 25.05 -25.90 11.26
CA ALA A 176 23.86 -25.86 10.41
C ALA A 176 22.76 -25.14 11.20
N SER A 177 22.53 -23.86 10.91
CA SER A 177 21.22 -23.24 11.04
C SER A 177 21.32 -21.70 11.05
N ASN A 178 21.66 -21.07 9.92
CA ASN A 178 21.46 -19.64 9.77
C ASN A 178 20.58 -19.27 8.56
N HIS A 179 20.00 -20.27 7.85
CA HIS A 179 19.08 -20.00 6.74
C HIS A 179 17.60 -20.27 7.07
N ALA A 180 17.31 -21.00 8.16
CA ALA A 180 15.92 -21.32 8.53
C ALA A 180 15.25 -20.22 9.39
N GLU A 181 16.01 -19.39 10.10
CA GLU A 181 15.46 -18.36 10.97
C GLU A 181 14.99 -17.11 10.21
N THR A 182 15.51 -16.85 9.00
CA THR A 182 15.12 -15.68 8.18
C THR A 182 13.83 -15.89 7.39
N GLU A 183 13.47 -17.14 7.06
CA GLU A 183 12.22 -17.44 6.35
C GLU A 183 11.00 -17.50 7.29
N ALA A 184 11.20 -17.91 8.54
CA ALA A 184 10.11 -17.99 9.53
C ALA A 184 9.59 -16.60 9.97
N ASP A 185 10.46 -15.56 9.94
CA ASP A 185 10.07 -14.19 10.31
C ASP A 185 9.38 -13.40 9.17
N ASP A 186 9.47 -13.92 7.94
CA ASP A 186 8.88 -13.28 6.75
C ASP A 186 7.45 -13.75 6.44
N THR A 187 7.01 -14.85 7.03
CA THR A 187 5.70 -15.42 6.76
C THR A 187 4.81 -15.46 7.99
N ILE A 188 3.53 -15.14 7.79
CA ILE A 188 2.49 -15.30 8.82
C ILE A 188 1.49 -16.31 8.32
N LEU A 189 1.30 -17.38 9.10
CA LEU A 189 0.24 -18.37 8.86
C LEU A 189 -0.86 -18.20 9.91
N CYS A 190 -2.08 -17.96 9.45
CA CYS A 190 -3.25 -17.77 10.30
C CYS A 190 -4.50 -18.36 9.65
N ARG A 191 -5.03 -19.50 10.17
CA ARG A 191 -6.29 -20.13 9.73
C ARG A 191 -6.39 -20.39 8.21
N GLY A 192 -5.30 -20.79 7.56
CA GLY A 192 -5.27 -21.00 6.12
C GLY A 192 -4.93 -19.74 5.31
N ILE A 193 -4.81 -18.57 5.96
CA ILE A 193 -4.27 -17.36 5.36
C ILE A 193 -2.76 -17.39 5.53
N LEU A 194 -2.03 -17.37 4.42
CA LEU A 194 -0.57 -17.22 4.37
C LEU A 194 -0.22 -15.84 3.84
N LEU A 195 0.47 -15.04 4.65
CA LEU A 195 1.00 -13.74 4.26
C LEU A 195 2.50 -13.82 4.14
N LYS A 196 3.06 -13.44 3.00
CA LYS A 196 4.49 -13.22 2.80
C LYS A 196 4.78 -11.73 2.90
N LYS A 197 5.39 -11.30 4.02
CA LYS A 197 5.56 -9.89 4.35
C LYS A 197 6.43 -9.14 3.34
N ARG A 198 7.53 -9.76 2.87
CA ARG A 198 8.44 -9.13 1.92
C ARG A 198 7.90 -9.10 0.50
N ALA A 199 7.29 -10.19 0.07
CA ALA A 199 6.69 -10.28 -1.26
C ALA A 199 5.34 -9.57 -1.37
N HIS A 200 4.72 -9.20 -0.23
CA HIS A 200 3.37 -8.63 -0.15
C HIS A 200 2.30 -9.52 -0.80
N GLU A 201 2.52 -10.81 -0.72
CA GLU A 201 1.62 -11.82 -1.27
C GLU A 201 0.71 -12.37 -0.19
N CYS A 202 -0.54 -12.63 -0.56
CA CYS A 202 -1.54 -13.26 0.30
C CYS A 202 -2.09 -14.51 -0.40
N TYR A 203 -2.15 -15.60 0.36
CA TYR A 203 -2.75 -16.85 -0.11
C TYR A 203 -3.80 -17.30 0.89
N LEU A 204 -4.93 -17.82 0.39
CA LEU A 204 -5.97 -18.44 1.18
C LEU A 204 -6.12 -19.90 0.74
N ASP A 205 -5.85 -20.82 1.65
CA ASP A 205 -5.90 -22.27 1.38
C ASP A 205 -5.07 -22.69 0.14
N GLY A 206 -4.03 -21.91 -0.21
CA GLY A 206 -3.13 -22.12 -1.35
C GLY A 206 -3.44 -21.27 -2.59
N ASP A 207 -4.62 -20.66 -2.68
CA ASP A 207 -5.01 -19.78 -3.76
C ASP A 207 -4.51 -18.35 -3.50
N GLU A 208 -3.89 -17.72 -4.48
CA GLU A 208 -3.44 -16.34 -4.37
C GLU A 208 -4.61 -15.35 -4.35
N ILE A 209 -4.55 -14.38 -3.44
CA ILE A 209 -5.51 -13.29 -3.31
C ILE A 209 -4.81 -11.95 -3.51
N SER A 210 -5.27 -11.18 -4.49
CA SER A 210 -4.80 -9.81 -4.70
C SER A 210 -5.38 -8.87 -3.65
N LEU A 211 -4.51 -8.27 -2.83
CA LEU A 211 -4.87 -7.27 -1.83
C LEU A 211 -4.26 -5.92 -2.20
N THR A 212 -4.98 -4.83 -1.89
CA THR A 212 -4.38 -3.50 -1.92
C THR A 212 -3.38 -3.34 -0.77
N PRO A 213 -2.42 -2.39 -0.84
CA PRO A 213 -1.46 -2.16 0.25
C PRO A 213 -2.11 -1.91 1.61
N THR A 214 -3.23 -1.22 1.63
CA THR A 214 -4.00 -0.94 2.86
C THR A 214 -4.67 -2.20 3.41
N GLU A 215 -5.31 -2.99 2.56
CA GLU A 215 -5.94 -4.26 2.94
C GLU A 215 -4.91 -5.26 3.48
N PHE A 216 -3.75 -5.36 2.83
CA PHE A 216 -2.66 -6.21 3.29
C PHE A 216 -2.18 -5.80 4.68
N THR A 217 -1.96 -4.49 4.91
CA THR A 217 -1.51 -3.96 6.20
C THR A 217 -2.53 -4.26 7.31
N ILE A 218 -3.83 -4.12 7.05
CA ILE A 218 -4.89 -4.46 8.01
C ILE A 218 -4.87 -5.95 8.33
N LEU A 219 -4.84 -6.78 7.30
CA LEU A 219 -4.86 -8.23 7.46
C LEU A 219 -3.62 -8.72 8.22
N GLN A 220 -2.45 -8.17 7.90
CA GLN A 220 -1.20 -8.44 8.61
C GLN A 220 -1.31 -8.09 10.09
N ALA A 221 -1.77 -6.87 10.44
CA ALA A 221 -1.93 -6.44 11.83
C ALA A 221 -2.87 -7.37 12.62
N LEU A 222 -3.99 -7.78 12.01
CA LEU A 222 -4.94 -8.71 12.62
C LEU A 222 -4.35 -10.11 12.80
N CYS A 223 -3.56 -10.59 11.84
CA CYS A 223 -2.90 -11.89 11.92
C CYS A 223 -1.75 -11.92 12.93
N GLU A 224 -0.98 -10.83 13.06
CA GLU A 224 0.11 -10.70 14.04
C GLU A 224 -0.43 -10.64 15.49
N THR A 225 -1.59 -10.03 15.68
CA THR A 225 -2.22 -9.88 17.02
C THR A 225 -3.25 -10.96 17.32
N LYS A 226 -3.02 -12.18 16.90
CA LYS A 226 -3.95 -13.35 17.03
C LYS A 226 -4.79 -13.32 18.31
N GLY A 227 -6.12 -13.28 18.15
CA GLY A 227 -7.08 -13.28 19.25
C GLY A 227 -7.31 -11.94 19.95
N ARG A 228 -6.39 -10.98 19.85
CA ARG A 228 -6.57 -9.63 20.38
C ARG A 228 -7.53 -8.85 19.48
N VAL A 229 -8.42 -8.08 20.09
CA VAL A 229 -9.28 -7.13 19.37
C VAL A 229 -8.49 -5.86 19.12
N LEU A 230 -8.41 -5.44 17.85
CA LEU A 230 -7.90 -4.14 17.45
C LEU A 230 -9.09 -3.21 17.19
N SER A 231 -9.10 -2.05 17.83
CA SER A 231 -10.10 -1.02 17.55
C SER A 231 -9.91 -0.41 16.17
N ALA A 232 -10.96 0.23 15.63
CA ALA A 232 -10.83 0.96 14.37
C ALA A 232 -9.77 2.08 14.46
N GLU A 233 -9.63 2.68 15.63
CA GLU A 233 -8.63 3.69 15.93
C GLU A 233 -7.21 3.12 15.94
N GLU A 234 -6.97 1.99 16.61
CA GLU A 234 -5.68 1.29 16.59
C GLU A 234 -5.28 0.89 15.16
N LEU A 235 -6.22 0.32 14.39
CA LEU A 235 -5.98 -0.02 12.98
C LEU A 235 -5.67 1.22 12.15
N PHE A 236 -6.40 2.33 12.38
CA PHE A 236 -6.13 3.59 11.72
C PHE A 236 -4.71 4.08 12.02
N HIS A 237 -4.28 4.10 13.27
CA HIS A 237 -2.92 4.50 13.66
C HIS A 237 -1.83 3.59 13.09
N ILE A 238 -2.07 2.28 13.02
CA ILE A 238 -1.14 1.33 12.39
C ILE A 238 -0.94 1.68 10.91
N ILE A 239 -2.01 2.07 10.23
CA ILE A 239 -2.01 2.35 8.80
C ILE A 239 -1.47 3.75 8.52
N TRP A 240 -2.00 4.77 9.14
CA TRP A 240 -1.67 6.15 8.79
C TRP A 240 -0.59 6.78 9.67
N LYS A 241 -0.29 6.23 10.84
CA LYS A 241 0.74 6.70 11.81
C LYS A 241 0.62 8.18 12.19
N ASP A 242 -0.54 8.81 11.99
CA ASP A 242 -0.78 10.23 12.16
C ASP A 242 -1.71 10.53 13.33
N GLU A 243 -1.46 11.70 13.98
CA GLU A 243 -2.29 12.24 15.06
C GLU A 243 -3.65 12.81 14.56
N TYR A 244 -3.87 12.88 13.24
CA TYR A 244 -5.10 13.38 12.64
C TYR A 244 -6.21 12.31 12.59
N TYR A 245 -6.72 11.96 13.75
CA TYR A 245 -7.91 11.14 13.83
C TYR A 245 -9.17 11.99 13.62
N SER A 246 -9.78 11.89 12.45
CA SER A 246 -11.14 12.40 12.23
C SER A 246 -12.14 11.33 12.63
N LYS A 247 -12.96 11.60 13.65
CA LYS A 247 -14.01 10.69 14.18
C LYS A 247 -15.03 10.19 13.14
N SER A 248 -15.02 10.74 11.94
CA SER A 248 -15.93 10.38 10.83
C SER A 248 -15.40 9.33 9.87
N ASN A 249 -14.23 8.73 10.12
CA ASN A 249 -13.63 7.81 9.17
C ASN A 249 -14.14 6.38 9.35
N ASN A 250 -15.19 6.04 8.61
CA ASN A 250 -15.61 4.65 8.37
C ASN A 250 -14.64 3.88 7.47
N THR A 251 -13.45 4.44 7.15
CA THR A 251 -12.47 3.88 6.21
C THR A 251 -12.06 2.46 6.60
N ILE A 252 -11.80 2.20 7.89
CA ILE A 252 -11.45 0.86 8.37
C ILE A 252 -12.56 -0.16 8.13
N THR A 253 -13.80 0.19 8.49
CA THR A 253 -14.97 -0.70 8.32
C THR A 253 -15.11 -1.18 6.89
N VAL A 254 -14.73 -0.36 5.98
CA VAL A 254 -14.78 -0.53 4.54
C VAL A 254 -13.71 -1.52 4.07
N HIS A 255 -12.47 -1.29 4.43
CA HIS A 255 -11.40 -2.24 4.13
C HIS A 255 -11.67 -3.61 4.74
N ILE A 256 -12.24 -3.66 5.95
CA ILE A 256 -12.69 -4.92 6.57
C ILE A 256 -13.75 -5.62 5.71
N ARG A 257 -14.70 -4.89 5.14
CA ARG A 257 -15.69 -5.46 4.24
C ARG A 257 -15.04 -6.04 2.99
N HIS A 258 -14.15 -5.29 2.32
CA HIS A 258 -13.42 -5.78 1.14
C HIS A 258 -12.55 -7.01 1.45
N LEU A 259 -11.86 -6.99 2.58
CA LEU A 259 -11.11 -8.15 3.03
C LEU A 259 -12.01 -9.37 3.17
N ARG A 260 -13.20 -9.22 3.78
CA ARG A 260 -14.16 -10.32 3.89
C ARG A 260 -14.64 -10.81 2.52
N GLU A 261 -14.92 -9.90 1.58
CA GLU A 261 -15.31 -10.25 0.21
C GLU A 261 -14.20 -11.05 -0.48
N LYS A 262 -12.94 -10.60 -0.41
CA LYS A 262 -11.78 -11.27 -0.99
C LYS A 262 -11.46 -12.62 -0.31
N LEU A 263 -11.63 -12.71 1.00
CA LEU A 263 -11.49 -13.93 1.78
C LEU A 263 -12.70 -14.87 1.66
N LYS A 264 -13.72 -14.50 0.86
CA LYS A 264 -15.00 -15.24 0.75
C LYS A 264 -15.70 -15.43 2.11
N ASP A 265 -15.58 -14.43 2.98
CA ASP A 265 -16.01 -14.43 4.39
C ASP A 265 -17.23 -13.52 4.62
N THR A 266 -18.21 -13.57 3.70
CA THR A 266 -19.37 -12.66 3.65
C THR A 266 -20.59 -13.13 4.43
N GLY A 267 -20.51 -14.28 5.11
CA GLY A 267 -21.63 -14.87 5.86
C GLY A 267 -21.98 -14.11 7.15
N GLU A 268 -23.17 -14.37 7.72
CA GLU A 268 -23.62 -13.81 9.00
C GLU A 268 -22.65 -14.14 10.17
N ARG A 269 -21.89 -15.21 10.05
CA ARG A 269 -20.84 -15.62 11.02
C ARG A 269 -19.50 -15.73 10.30
N PRO A 270 -18.76 -14.60 10.19
CA PRO A 270 -17.48 -14.62 9.49
C PRO A 270 -16.48 -15.61 10.13
N LYS A 271 -15.83 -16.39 9.28
CA LYS A 271 -14.85 -17.42 9.67
C LYS A 271 -13.51 -16.80 10.08
N TYR A 272 -13.05 -15.77 9.35
CA TYR A 272 -11.72 -15.19 9.51
C TYR A 272 -11.76 -13.92 10.36
N ILE A 273 -12.37 -12.85 9.85
CA ILE A 273 -12.35 -11.55 10.52
C ILE A 273 -13.65 -11.37 11.33
N LYS A 274 -13.57 -11.43 12.65
CA LYS A 274 -14.70 -11.25 13.55
C LYS A 274 -14.86 -9.81 13.98
N THR A 275 -16.11 -9.31 13.97
CA THR A 275 -16.46 -8.02 14.57
C THR A 275 -16.77 -8.23 16.04
N VAL A 276 -16.13 -7.46 16.90
CA VAL A 276 -16.50 -7.30 18.31
C VAL A 276 -17.22 -5.97 18.44
N TRP A 277 -18.55 -6.04 18.53
CA TRP A 277 -19.41 -4.87 18.49
C TRP A 277 -19.02 -3.82 19.54
N GLY A 278 -18.91 -2.58 19.10
CA GLY A 278 -18.51 -1.44 19.95
C GLY A 278 -17.02 -1.39 20.32
N VAL A 279 -16.22 -2.40 19.92
CA VAL A 279 -14.79 -2.49 20.26
C VAL A 279 -13.90 -2.47 19.01
N GLY A 280 -14.10 -3.40 18.05
CA GLY A 280 -13.24 -3.48 16.87
C GLY A 280 -13.30 -4.83 16.16
N TYR A 281 -12.15 -5.25 15.65
CA TYR A 281 -11.99 -6.44 14.81
C TYR A 281 -10.89 -7.34 15.33
N LYS A 282 -11.00 -8.66 15.10
CA LYS A 282 -9.97 -9.64 15.43
C LYS A 282 -9.97 -10.81 14.45
N ILE A 283 -8.85 -11.51 14.39
CA ILE A 283 -8.74 -12.86 13.83
C ILE A 283 -8.44 -13.81 15.01
N GLU A 284 -9.20 -14.88 15.13
CA GLU A 284 -8.90 -15.93 16.13
C GLU A 284 -7.72 -16.78 15.66
N GLY A 285 -6.81 -17.10 16.57
CA GLY A 285 -5.64 -17.93 16.31
C GLY A 285 -6.00 -19.40 16.02
#